data_88099afc9462c3237ef0a75b06b48590
#
_entry.id   88099afc9462c3237ef0a75b06b48590
#
_cell.length_a   1.000
_cell.length_b   1.000
_cell.length_c   1.000
_cell.angle_alpha   90.00
_cell.angle_beta   90.00
_cell.angle_gamma   90.00
#
_symmetry.space_group_name_H-M   'P 1'
#
loop_
_entity.id
_entity.type
_entity.pdbx_description
1 polymer ?
#
loop_
_entity_poly.entity_id
_entity_poly.type
_entity_poly.pdbx_seq_one_letter_code
_entity_poly.pdbx_strand_id
1 'polypeptide(L)'
;TFEGIGFGVEKIGIGEVVFNTAVTGYQEILTDPSYDGQIITFTYPHIGNTGINFDDNESKKISARGVIVKNFCDFPSNWRSKQSLEEFLIEQKAICISDIDTRKLTRILRDEGCKVGAIYPSDKFTDDEAMYEINKFGNISQMSFTDNVSVSEPYSYGKPSAPKTNKIVAIDYGIKENILRIMKNLGGDITVVPPSTTAKEIEAMNPDGIFLSNGPGDPTILTESIQEVKELMKLDIPMFGICLGHQIMSLAYDLEIEKMPFGHHGANHPVHDIENNIVFITSQNHNFAVAELEDREDLKVSHRSLFDDSIQGIKHTSKPYYSIQCHPEASPGPKEFEVLFNKFFE
;
A
#
# COMPACT_ATOMS: atom_id res chain seq x y z
N THR A 1 -16.16 -11.91 -19.09
CA THR A 1 -15.86 -10.68 -19.85
C THR A 1 -16.88 -9.60 -19.49
N PHE A 2 -16.45 -8.36 -19.43
CA PHE A 2 -17.26 -7.14 -19.28
C PHE A 2 -16.90 -6.22 -20.43
N GLU A 3 -17.89 -5.46 -20.92
CA GLU A 3 -17.72 -4.46 -21.95
C GLU A 3 -18.06 -3.07 -21.40
N GLY A 4 -17.33 -2.05 -21.80
CA GLY A 4 -17.48 -0.69 -21.31
C GLY A 4 -16.80 0.34 -22.19
N ILE A 5 -16.67 1.56 -21.68
CA ILE A 5 -16.07 2.70 -22.38
C ILE A 5 -14.65 2.90 -21.87
N GLY A 6 -13.67 2.93 -22.80
CA GLY A 6 -12.25 3.15 -22.48
C GLY A 6 -11.92 4.62 -22.26
N PHE A 7 -11.00 4.92 -21.32
CA PHE A 7 -10.39 6.21 -21.04
C PHE A 7 -8.90 6.06 -20.80
N GLY A 8 -8.17 7.16 -20.89
CA GLY A 8 -6.71 7.17 -20.77
C GLY A 8 -6.03 6.67 -22.06
N VAL A 9 -5.02 5.79 -21.92
CA VAL A 9 -4.25 5.32 -23.08
C VAL A 9 -4.74 3.98 -23.62
N GLU A 10 -4.66 3.82 -24.94
CA GLU A 10 -5.07 2.62 -25.67
C GLU A 10 -3.96 1.56 -25.67
N LYS A 11 -3.84 0.84 -24.55
CA LYS A 11 -2.91 -0.28 -24.36
C LYS A 11 -3.61 -1.45 -23.70
N ILE A 12 -2.95 -2.58 -23.60
CA ILE A 12 -3.36 -3.65 -22.70
C ILE A 12 -2.80 -3.39 -21.30
N GLY A 13 -3.66 -3.42 -20.29
CA GLY A 13 -3.29 -3.37 -18.86
C GLY A 13 -3.58 -4.72 -18.22
N ILE A 14 -2.58 -5.33 -17.59
CA ILE A 14 -2.69 -6.67 -16.99
C ILE A 14 -2.25 -6.61 -15.53
N GLY A 15 -3.04 -7.25 -14.67
CA GLY A 15 -2.73 -7.31 -13.24
C GLY A 15 -3.74 -8.13 -12.46
N GLU A 16 -3.47 -8.35 -11.18
CA GLU A 16 -4.44 -8.93 -10.26
C GLU A 16 -5.58 -7.93 -10.03
N VAL A 17 -6.81 -8.34 -10.32
CA VAL A 17 -7.99 -7.49 -10.15
C VAL A 17 -8.39 -7.48 -8.69
N VAL A 18 -8.33 -6.31 -8.08
CA VAL A 18 -8.77 -6.05 -6.70
C VAL A 18 -9.91 -5.03 -6.69
N PHE A 19 -10.66 -4.94 -5.60
CA PHE A 19 -11.67 -3.90 -5.42
C PHE A 19 -11.33 -3.02 -4.22
N ASN A 20 -11.63 -1.73 -4.31
CA ASN A 20 -11.45 -0.78 -3.21
C ASN A 20 -12.79 -0.16 -2.84
N THR A 21 -13.10 -0.14 -1.53
CA THR A 21 -14.37 0.32 -0.98
C THR A 21 -14.35 1.77 -0.48
N ALA A 22 -13.25 2.49 -0.62
CA ALA A 22 -13.15 3.89 -0.25
C ALA A 22 -14.12 4.74 -1.07
N VAL A 23 -14.80 5.68 -0.41
CA VAL A 23 -15.76 6.59 -1.05
C VAL A 23 -15.12 7.88 -1.56
N THR A 24 -13.87 8.14 -1.18
CA THR A 24 -13.08 9.32 -1.55
C THR A 24 -11.62 8.92 -1.77
N GLY A 25 -10.82 9.83 -2.32
CA GLY A 25 -9.37 9.65 -2.40
C GLY A 25 -8.91 8.74 -3.53
N TYR A 26 -9.60 8.76 -4.67
CA TYR A 26 -9.18 7.94 -5.80
C TYR A 26 -7.79 8.32 -6.34
N GLN A 27 -7.38 9.59 -6.22
CA GLN A 27 -6.05 10.04 -6.63
C GLN A 27 -4.96 9.42 -5.77
N GLU A 28 -5.14 9.44 -4.45
CA GLU A 28 -4.26 8.81 -3.47
C GLU A 28 -4.17 7.30 -3.72
N ILE A 29 -5.29 6.63 -3.96
CA ILE A 29 -5.35 5.20 -4.28
C ILE A 29 -4.59 4.89 -5.58
N LEU A 30 -4.81 5.67 -6.65
CA LEU A 30 -4.15 5.46 -7.94
C LEU A 30 -2.64 5.65 -7.88
N THR A 31 -2.18 6.55 -7.03
CA THR A 31 -0.76 6.90 -6.86
C THR A 31 -0.07 6.15 -5.71
N ASP A 32 -0.80 5.32 -4.94
CA ASP A 32 -0.22 4.44 -3.92
C ASP A 32 0.65 3.36 -4.59
N PRO A 33 1.96 3.33 -4.31
CA PRO A 33 2.88 2.34 -4.90
C PRO A 33 2.49 0.88 -4.61
N SER A 34 1.77 0.62 -3.53
CA SER A 34 1.33 -0.72 -3.13
C SER A 34 0.39 -1.39 -4.16
N TYR A 35 -0.18 -0.63 -5.10
CA TYR A 35 -0.99 -1.18 -6.19
C TYR A 35 -0.18 -1.61 -7.44
N ASP A 36 1.16 -1.60 -7.42
CA ASP A 36 1.89 -2.11 -8.60
C ASP A 36 1.60 -3.61 -8.80
N GLY A 37 1.33 -3.98 -10.04
CA GLY A 37 0.88 -5.31 -10.41
C GLY A 37 -0.65 -5.53 -10.33
N GLN A 38 -1.44 -4.55 -9.88
CA GLN A 38 -2.88 -4.68 -9.68
C GLN A 38 -3.72 -3.81 -10.63
N ILE A 39 -4.95 -4.27 -10.91
CA ILE A 39 -6.02 -3.50 -11.55
C ILE A 39 -7.05 -3.17 -10.48
N ILE A 40 -7.33 -1.88 -10.28
CA ILE A 40 -8.19 -1.42 -9.20
C ILE A 40 -9.64 -1.27 -9.69
N THR A 41 -10.57 -1.97 -9.04
CA THR A 41 -12.01 -1.76 -9.22
C THR A 41 -12.54 -0.85 -8.11
N PHE A 42 -12.98 0.35 -8.45
CA PHE A 42 -13.64 1.23 -7.49
C PHE A 42 -15.09 0.82 -7.29
N THR A 43 -15.48 0.54 -6.04
CA THR A 43 -16.88 0.24 -5.70
C THR A 43 -17.72 1.50 -5.60
N TYR A 44 -17.11 2.65 -5.28
CA TYR A 44 -17.79 3.95 -5.33
C TYR A 44 -18.10 4.32 -6.79
N PRO A 45 -19.35 4.69 -7.10
CA PRO A 45 -19.79 4.77 -8.50
C PRO A 45 -19.18 5.94 -9.29
N HIS A 46 -18.90 7.08 -8.67
CA HIS A 46 -18.46 8.30 -9.36
C HIS A 46 -16.97 8.57 -9.12
N ILE A 47 -16.16 8.38 -10.14
CA ILE A 47 -14.69 8.59 -10.09
C ILE A 47 -14.31 9.68 -11.10
N GLY A 48 -13.45 10.63 -10.68
CA GLY A 48 -13.05 11.79 -11.47
C GLY A 48 -13.74 13.11 -11.05
N ASN A 49 -14.76 13.04 -10.21
CA ASN A 49 -15.60 14.18 -9.83
C ASN A 49 -14.88 15.29 -9.06
N THR A 50 -13.80 15.00 -8.36
CA THR A 50 -12.97 15.99 -7.64
C THR A 50 -11.79 16.49 -8.47
N GLY A 51 -11.52 15.89 -9.63
CA GLY A 51 -10.32 16.17 -10.43
C GLY A 51 -9.05 15.67 -9.76
N ILE A 52 -7.94 16.16 -10.24
CA ILE A 52 -6.57 15.87 -9.76
C ILE A 52 -5.94 17.17 -9.26
N ASN A 53 -5.14 17.09 -8.21
CA ASN A 53 -4.32 18.19 -7.70
C ASN A 53 -2.91 17.70 -7.37
N PHE A 54 -1.99 18.62 -7.06
CA PHE A 54 -0.57 18.27 -6.86
C PHE A 54 -0.24 17.79 -5.44
N ASP A 55 -1.15 17.96 -4.47
CA ASP A 55 -0.89 17.70 -3.05
C ASP A 55 -1.27 16.27 -2.64
N ASP A 56 -2.26 15.67 -3.33
CA ASP A 56 -2.87 14.39 -2.96
C ASP A 56 -2.19 13.17 -3.64
N ASN A 57 -1.06 13.36 -4.31
CA ASN A 57 -0.27 12.25 -4.82
C ASN A 57 0.51 11.56 -3.70
N GLU A 58 0.45 10.24 -3.68
CA GLU A 58 1.23 9.40 -2.76
C GLU A 58 2.55 8.90 -3.39
N SER A 59 2.70 9.06 -4.70
CA SER A 59 3.96 8.88 -5.44
C SER A 59 3.96 9.69 -6.74
N LYS A 60 5.07 9.66 -7.47
CA LYS A 60 5.24 10.42 -8.72
C LYS A 60 4.44 9.89 -9.91
N LYS A 61 3.90 8.67 -9.84
CA LYS A 61 3.23 8.00 -10.96
C LYS A 61 2.02 7.19 -10.47
N ILE A 62 1.10 6.89 -11.39
CA ILE A 62 0.10 5.84 -11.17
C ILE A 62 0.84 4.49 -11.19
N SER A 63 0.74 3.73 -10.10
CA SER A 63 1.35 2.40 -9.98
C SER A 63 0.42 1.28 -10.47
N ALA A 64 -0.90 1.49 -10.38
CA ALA A 64 -1.90 0.53 -10.83
C ALA A 64 -1.77 0.22 -12.34
N ARG A 65 -1.96 -1.04 -12.71
CA ARG A 65 -1.90 -1.54 -14.09
C ARG A 65 -3.12 -1.16 -14.92
N GLY A 66 -4.23 -0.83 -14.27
CA GLY A 66 -5.48 -0.41 -14.88
C GLY A 66 -6.51 -0.02 -13.85
N VAL A 67 -7.57 0.62 -14.31
CA VAL A 67 -8.63 1.17 -13.46
C VAL A 67 -10.00 0.74 -14.00
N ILE A 68 -10.89 0.28 -13.11
CA ILE A 68 -12.25 -0.11 -13.43
C ILE A 68 -13.21 0.74 -12.61
N VAL A 69 -14.12 1.44 -13.27
CA VAL A 69 -15.08 2.33 -12.62
C VAL A 69 -16.51 2.10 -13.12
N LYS A 70 -17.50 2.45 -12.33
CA LYS A 70 -18.90 2.42 -12.76
C LYS A 70 -19.22 3.62 -13.65
N ASN A 71 -18.92 4.82 -13.17
CA ASN A 71 -19.14 6.07 -13.91
C ASN A 71 -17.87 6.91 -13.87
N PHE A 72 -17.37 7.24 -15.04
CA PHE A 72 -16.26 8.16 -15.21
C PHE A 72 -16.79 9.59 -15.30
N CYS A 73 -16.19 10.52 -14.57
CA CYS A 73 -16.57 11.93 -14.56
C CYS A 73 -15.57 12.78 -15.34
N ASP A 74 -15.99 13.28 -16.50
CA ASP A 74 -15.13 14.06 -17.40
C ASP A 74 -14.93 15.52 -16.94
N PHE A 75 -15.87 16.02 -16.10
CA PHE A 75 -15.91 17.42 -15.67
C PHE A 75 -15.81 17.50 -14.15
N PRO A 76 -14.59 17.67 -13.60
CA PRO A 76 -14.44 17.80 -12.16
C PRO A 76 -15.08 19.08 -11.62
N SER A 77 -15.69 18.99 -10.44
CA SER A 77 -16.31 20.11 -9.74
C SER A 77 -15.74 20.23 -8.34
N ASN A 78 -14.49 20.69 -8.23
CA ASN A 78 -13.81 20.92 -6.96
C ASN A 78 -12.82 22.09 -7.10
N TRP A 79 -12.78 22.98 -6.11
CA TRP A 79 -11.89 24.14 -6.12
C TRP A 79 -10.38 23.79 -6.14
N ARG A 80 -10.01 22.60 -5.68
CA ARG A 80 -8.63 22.11 -5.70
C ARG A 80 -8.22 21.50 -7.05
N SER A 81 -9.18 21.20 -7.92
CA SER A 81 -8.90 20.58 -9.21
C SER A 81 -7.95 21.43 -10.06
N LYS A 82 -6.91 20.82 -10.59
CA LYS A 82 -5.93 21.41 -11.51
C LYS A 82 -6.00 20.78 -12.90
N GLN A 83 -6.44 19.52 -12.99
CA GLN A 83 -6.67 18.79 -14.23
C GLN A 83 -7.78 17.76 -14.05
N SER A 84 -8.30 17.24 -15.14
CA SER A 84 -9.27 16.14 -15.14
C SER A 84 -8.56 14.81 -14.84
N LEU A 85 -9.33 13.79 -14.44
CA LEU A 85 -8.82 12.44 -14.29
C LEU A 85 -8.35 11.86 -15.63
N GLU A 86 -9.02 12.17 -16.75
CA GLU A 86 -8.63 11.69 -18.08
C GLU A 86 -7.27 12.23 -18.50
N GLU A 87 -7.04 13.54 -18.36
CA GLU A 87 -5.74 14.16 -18.63
C GLU A 87 -4.63 13.50 -17.80
N PHE A 88 -4.89 13.23 -16.53
CA PHE A 88 -3.94 12.55 -15.65
C PHE A 88 -3.66 11.10 -16.09
N LEU A 89 -4.70 10.33 -16.44
CA LEU A 89 -4.52 8.97 -16.94
C LEU A 89 -3.68 8.93 -18.23
N ILE A 90 -3.90 9.88 -19.16
CA ILE A 90 -3.12 10.00 -20.39
C ILE A 90 -1.66 10.34 -20.08
N GLU A 91 -1.43 11.35 -19.24
CA GLU A 91 -0.08 11.77 -18.80
C GLU A 91 0.69 10.61 -18.15
N GLN A 92 0.01 9.87 -17.25
CA GLN A 92 0.58 8.75 -16.52
C GLN A 92 0.59 7.44 -17.33
N LYS A 93 0.11 7.45 -18.57
CA LYS A 93 0.00 6.29 -19.47
C LYS A 93 -0.80 5.13 -18.84
N ALA A 94 -1.86 5.45 -18.11
CA ALA A 94 -2.76 4.49 -17.50
C ALA A 94 -3.99 4.23 -18.37
N ILE A 95 -4.52 2.99 -18.30
CA ILE A 95 -5.79 2.60 -18.95
C ILE A 95 -6.90 2.54 -17.93
N CYS A 96 -8.09 3.00 -18.31
CA CYS A 96 -9.29 2.90 -17.50
C CYS A 96 -10.47 2.38 -18.35
N ILE A 97 -11.35 1.59 -17.75
CA ILE A 97 -12.63 1.19 -18.32
C ILE A 97 -13.77 1.63 -17.41
N SER A 98 -14.80 2.21 -18.00
CA SER A 98 -16.00 2.71 -17.32
C SER A 98 -17.25 2.02 -17.86
N ASP A 99 -18.38 2.30 -17.24
CA ASP A 99 -19.70 1.70 -17.52
C ASP A 99 -19.77 0.18 -17.25
N ILE A 100 -18.93 -0.27 -16.33
CA ILE A 100 -18.87 -1.66 -15.88
C ILE A 100 -19.82 -1.87 -14.69
N ASP A 101 -20.45 -3.04 -14.62
CA ASP A 101 -21.13 -3.48 -13.39
C ASP A 101 -20.10 -3.83 -12.31
N THR A 102 -19.54 -2.80 -11.65
CA THR A 102 -18.53 -2.96 -10.61
C THR A 102 -19.07 -3.73 -9.40
N ARG A 103 -20.38 -3.67 -9.12
CA ARG A 103 -21.01 -4.47 -8.05
C ARG A 103 -20.95 -5.97 -8.37
N LYS A 104 -21.26 -6.35 -9.60
CA LYS A 104 -21.16 -7.76 -10.05
C LYS A 104 -19.72 -8.22 -9.99
N LEU A 105 -18.78 -7.41 -10.50
CA LEU A 105 -17.33 -7.74 -10.46
C LEU A 105 -16.84 -7.90 -9.02
N THR A 106 -17.15 -6.97 -8.12
CA THR A 106 -16.79 -7.05 -6.70
C THR A 106 -17.31 -8.33 -6.04
N ARG A 107 -18.54 -8.75 -6.37
CA ARG A 107 -19.09 -10.01 -5.83
C ARG A 107 -18.32 -11.23 -6.35
N ILE A 108 -17.94 -11.24 -7.63
CA ILE A 108 -17.12 -12.32 -8.19
C ILE A 108 -15.77 -12.41 -7.46
N LEU A 109 -15.10 -11.28 -7.29
CA LEU A 109 -13.81 -11.24 -6.59
C LEU A 109 -13.91 -11.67 -5.12
N ARG A 110 -14.99 -11.28 -4.43
CA ARG A 110 -15.25 -11.68 -3.05
C ARG A 110 -15.51 -13.19 -2.93
N ASP A 111 -16.35 -13.73 -3.84
CA ASP A 111 -16.84 -15.10 -3.73
C ASP A 111 -15.83 -16.13 -4.29
N GLU A 112 -15.00 -15.72 -5.27
CA GLU A 112 -14.05 -16.61 -5.98
C GLU A 112 -12.57 -16.25 -5.74
N GLY A 113 -12.29 -15.18 -5.02
CA GLY A 113 -10.94 -14.63 -4.81
C GLY A 113 -10.48 -13.70 -5.93
N CYS A 114 -9.40 -12.96 -5.67
CA CYS A 114 -8.76 -12.11 -6.67
C CYS A 114 -8.17 -12.94 -7.80
N LYS A 115 -8.27 -12.43 -9.03
CA LYS A 115 -7.83 -13.10 -10.26
C LYS A 115 -7.04 -12.16 -11.14
N VAL A 116 -6.11 -12.70 -11.90
CA VAL A 116 -5.44 -11.92 -12.96
C VAL A 116 -6.45 -11.62 -14.07
N GLY A 117 -6.48 -10.37 -14.50
CA GLY A 117 -7.34 -9.91 -15.57
C GLY A 117 -6.62 -8.94 -16.50
N ALA A 118 -7.29 -8.56 -17.59
CA ALA A 118 -6.81 -7.57 -18.55
C ALA A 118 -7.89 -6.54 -18.88
N ILE A 119 -7.46 -5.28 -19.12
CA ILE A 119 -8.24 -4.22 -19.74
C ILE A 119 -7.59 -3.91 -21.08
N TYR A 120 -8.35 -3.86 -22.17
CA TYR A 120 -7.83 -3.59 -23.51
C TYR A 120 -8.90 -3.03 -24.44
N PRO A 121 -8.52 -2.18 -25.44
CA PRO A 121 -9.42 -1.76 -26.52
C PRO A 121 -9.73 -2.92 -27.46
N SER A 122 -11.00 -3.24 -27.64
CA SER A 122 -11.45 -4.39 -28.45
C SER A 122 -11.27 -4.23 -29.96
N ASP A 123 -11.00 -3.01 -30.42
CA ASP A 123 -10.64 -2.71 -31.82
C ASP A 123 -9.15 -2.91 -32.12
N LYS A 124 -8.30 -3.07 -31.09
CA LYS A 124 -6.84 -3.23 -31.21
C LYS A 124 -6.32 -4.58 -30.76
N PHE A 125 -7.01 -5.24 -29.83
CA PHE A 125 -6.61 -6.49 -29.25
C PHE A 125 -7.79 -7.49 -29.24
N THR A 126 -7.48 -8.74 -29.45
CA THR A 126 -8.44 -9.87 -29.38
C THR A 126 -8.48 -10.46 -27.98
N ASP A 127 -9.55 -11.20 -27.66
CA ASP A 127 -9.67 -11.96 -26.42
C ASP A 127 -8.54 -13.00 -26.29
N ASP A 128 -8.11 -13.62 -27.39
CA ASP A 128 -7.02 -14.60 -27.40
C ASP A 128 -5.67 -13.96 -27.06
N GLU A 129 -5.38 -12.78 -27.59
CA GLU A 129 -4.18 -12.01 -27.22
C GLU A 129 -4.20 -11.61 -25.76
N ALA A 130 -5.33 -11.13 -25.26
CA ALA A 130 -5.50 -10.82 -23.85
C ALA A 130 -5.30 -12.04 -22.95
N MET A 131 -5.86 -13.18 -23.30
CA MET A 131 -5.67 -14.45 -22.57
C MET A 131 -4.23 -14.93 -22.61
N TYR A 132 -3.55 -14.78 -23.76
CA TYR A 132 -2.13 -15.10 -23.85
C TYR A 132 -1.28 -14.25 -22.87
N GLU A 133 -1.52 -12.94 -22.84
CA GLU A 133 -0.79 -12.04 -21.92
C GLU A 133 -1.14 -12.28 -20.45
N ILE A 134 -2.40 -12.61 -20.12
CA ILE A 134 -2.81 -13.03 -18.76
C ILE A 134 -2.03 -14.28 -18.34
N ASN A 135 -1.95 -15.29 -19.21
CA ASN A 135 -1.22 -16.53 -18.91
C ASN A 135 0.30 -16.28 -18.75
N LYS A 136 0.86 -15.38 -19.55
CA LYS A 136 2.26 -14.98 -19.46
C LYS A 136 2.56 -14.19 -18.19
N PHE A 137 1.64 -13.33 -17.73
CA PHE A 137 1.76 -12.60 -16.47
C PHE A 137 1.85 -13.56 -15.27
N GLY A 138 1.12 -14.69 -15.32
CA GLY A 138 1.24 -15.75 -14.34
C GLY A 138 0.74 -15.37 -12.93
N ASN A 139 1.44 -15.86 -11.91
CA ASN A 139 1.03 -15.64 -10.51
C ASN A 139 1.77 -14.44 -9.91
N ILE A 140 1.01 -13.44 -9.45
CA ILE A 140 1.54 -12.22 -8.81
C ILE A 140 2.43 -12.53 -7.59
N SER A 141 2.14 -13.61 -6.86
CA SER A 141 2.93 -14.04 -5.69
C SER A 141 4.37 -14.51 -6.03
N GLN A 142 4.72 -14.59 -7.30
CA GLN A 142 6.07 -14.98 -7.74
C GLN A 142 6.86 -13.81 -8.34
N MET A 143 6.29 -12.61 -8.33
CA MET A 143 6.86 -11.43 -8.98
C MET A 143 7.26 -10.39 -7.92
N SER A 144 8.51 -9.90 -8.01
CA SER A 144 8.93 -8.72 -7.24
C SER A 144 8.39 -7.45 -7.90
N PHE A 145 7.64 -6.67 -7.12
CA PHE A 145 7.13 -5.37 -7.54
C PHE A 145 7.82 -4.22 -6.80
N THR A 146 8.49 -4.48 -5.71
CA THR A 146 9.19 -3.47 -4.92
C THR A 146 10.23 -2.73 -5.74
N ASP A 147 10.97 -3.41 -6.62
CA ASP A 147 11.99 -2.81 -7.49
C ASP A 147 11.43 -1.78 -8.48
N ASN A 148 10.14 -1.87 -8.81
CA ASN A 148 9.48 -0.94 -9.73
C ASN A 148 9.12 0.40 -9.07
N VAL A 149 9.01 0.41 -7.74
CA VAL A 149 8.44 1.53 -6.97
C VAL A 149 9.39 2.11 -5.94
N SER A 150 10.39 1.35 -5.49
CA SER A 150 11.40 1.81 -4.55
C SER A 150 12.46 2.69 -5.20
N VAL A 151 13.20 3.42 -4.39
CA VAL A 151 14.35 4.20 -4.86
C VAL A 151 15.55 3.30 -5.15
N SER A 152 16.39 3.72 -6.08
CA SER A 152 17.64 3.01 -6.42
C SER A 152 18.85 3.50 -5.63
N GLU A 153 18.78 4.71 -5.06
CA GLU A 153 19.87 5.32 -4.29
C GLU A 153 19.30 6.05 -3.06
N PRO A 154 20.05 6.11 -1.95
CA PRO A 154 19.64 6.84 -0.76
C PRO A 154 19.44 8.33 -1.03
N TYR A 155 18.42 8.94 -0.40
CA TYR A 155 18.22 10.39 -0.43
C TYR A 155 17.68 10.93 0.91
N SER A 156 17.92 12.22 1.17
CA SER A 156 17.37 12.92 2.33
C SER A 156 16.00 13.53 1.98
N TYR A 157 15.00 13.27 2.81
CA TYR A 157 13.63 13.81 2.64
C TYR A 157 13.47 15.17 3.33
N GLY A 158 14.18 16.17 2.81
CA GLY A 158 14.06 17.55 3.28
C GLY A 158 14.46 17.76 4.75
N LYS A 159 14.29 19.00 5.23
CA LYS A 159 14.62 19.36 6.62
C LYS A 159 13.44 19.09 7.55
N PRO A 160 13.67 18.62 8.79
CA PRO A 160 12.62 18.47 9.80
C PRO A 160 11.90 19.78 10.09
N SER A 161 10.62 19.67 10.44
CA SER A 161 9.78 20.84 10.77
C SER A 161 9.81 21.18 12.27
N ALA A 162 10.23 20.24 13.13
CA ALA A 162 10.26 20.40 14.59
C ALA A 162 11.68 20.75 15.11
N PRO A 163 11.80 21.40 16.27
CA PRO A 163 13.10 21.77 16.86
C PRO A 163 13.90 20.58 17.39
N LYS A 164 13.24 19.51 17.88
CA LYS A 164 13.88 18.24 18.24
C LYS A 164 13.89 17.36 17.01
N THR A 165 15.03 16.81 16.64
CA THR A 165 15.17 15.97 15.46
C THR A 165 15.60 14.56 15.85
N ASN A 166 14.93 13.56 15.25
CA ASN A 166 15.31 12.17 15.33
C ASN A 166 15.79 11.73 13.95
N LYS A 167 16.95 11.11 13.86
CA LYS A 167 17.46 10.54 12.60
C LYS A 167 16.72 9.27 12.30
N ILE A 168 15.93 9.28 11.24
CA ILE A 168 15.15 8.11 10.81
C ILE A 168 15.73 7.59 9.50
N VAL A 169 16.06 6.30 9.47
CA VAL A 169 16.32 5.59 8.22
C VAL A 169 15.03 4.87 7.82
N ALA A 170 14.48 5.25 6.67
CA ALA A 170 13.28 4.65 6.10
C ALA A 170 13.66 3.73 4.94
N ILE A 171 13.41 2.43 5.07
CA ILE A 171 13.61 1.45 4.01
C ILE A 171 12.40 1.52 3.07
N ASP A 172 12.66 1.82 1.80
CA ASP A 172 11.64 2.08 0.79
C ASP A 172 11.27 0.81 0.02
N TYR A 173 10.15 0.19 0.38
CA TYR A 173 9.55 -0.90 -0.39
C TYR A 173 8.45 -0.40 -1.35
N GLY A 174 8.21 0.90 -1.40
CA GLY A 174 7.13 1.59 -2.09
C GLY A 174 6.41 2.56 -1.14
N ILE A 175 7.18 3.44 -0.50
CA ILE A 175 6.70 4.34 0.54
C ILE A 175 5.72 5.37 0.01
N LYS A 176 4.61 5.57 0.71
CA LYS A 176 3.66 6.64 0.46
C LYS A 176 4.21 7.99 0.95
N GLU A 177 4.02 9.02 0.12
CA GLU A 177 4.50 10.38 0.40
C GLU A 177 3.96 10.91 1.74
N ASN A 178 2.71 10.57 2.12
CA ASN A 178 2.13 11.06 3.36
C ASN A 178 2.81 10.50 4.61
N ILE A 179 3.37 9.31 4.57
CA ILE A 179 4.18 8.75 5.66
C ILE A 179 5.39 9.64 5.92
N LEU A 180 6.11 10.01 4.86
CA LEU A 180 7.28 10.88 4.96
C LEU A 180 6.90 12.29 5.46
N ARG A 181 5.76 12.84 4.99
CA ARG A 181 5.24 14.14 5.46
C ARG A 181 4.95 14.13 6.96
N ILE A 182 4.26 13.08 7.46
CA ILE A 182 3.94 12.94 8.90
C ILE A 182 5.21 12.82 9.71
N MET A 183 6.12 11.91 9.39
CA MET A 183 7.37 11.72 10.11
C MET A 183 8.23 13.00 10.14
N LYS A 184 8.32 13.71 9.01
CA LYS A 184 9.02 15.00 8.93
C LYS A 184 8.38 16.06 9.85
N ASN A 185 7.06 16.13 9.90
CA ASN A 185 6.34 17.08 10.75
C ASN A 185 6.54 16.78 12.24
N LEU A 186 6.74 15.52 12.59
CA LEU A 186 7.07 15.08 13.95
C LEU A 186 8.55 15.26 14.33
N GLY A 187 9.38 15.75 13.42
CA GLY A 187 10.80 16.04 13.68
C GLY A 187 11.76 15.00 13.09
N GLY A 188 11.30 14.15 12.19
CA GLY A 188 12.16 13.18 11.49
C GLY A 188 13.15 13.88 10.55
N ASP A 189 14.44 13.66 10.78
CA ASP A 189 15.52 13.87 9.81
C ASP A 189 15.67 12.55 9.04
N ILE A 190 14.95 12.47 7.90
CA ILE A 190 14.67 11.20 7.24
C ILE A 190 15.66 10.96 6.10
N THR A 191 16.35 9.83 6.16
CA THR A 191 17.08 9.26 5.03
C THR A 191 16.31 8.07 4.49
N VAL A 192 15.84 8.17 3.26
CA VAL A 192 15.15 7.08 2.55
C VAL A 192 16.22 6.24 1.83
N VAL A 193 16.17 4.93 2.01
CA VAL A 193 17.16 3.99 1.45
C VAL A 193 16.50 2.88 0.65
N PRO A 194 17.17 2.32 -0.39
CA PRO A 194 16.67 1.16 -1.13
C PRO A 194 16.44 -0.08 -0.25
N PRO A 195 15.60 -1.04 -0.67
CA PRO A 195 15.41 -2.32 0.01
C PRO A 195 16.70 -3.17 0.12
N SER A 196 17.64 -2.94 -0.79
CA SER A 196 18.95 -3.63 -0.85
C SER A 196 19.99 -3.09 0.13
N THR A 197 19.66 -2.04 0.90
CA THR A 197 20.59 -1.46 1.89
C THR A 197 20.79 -2.42 3.06
N THR A 198 22.03 -2.78 3.33
CA THR A 198 22.36 -3.77 4.38
C THR A 198 22.20 -3.19 5.79
N ALA A 199 21.99 -4.06 6.76
CA ALA A 199 21.92 -3.69 8.18
C ALA A 199 23.18 -2.95 8.64
N LYS A 200 24.37 -3.31 8.15
CA LYS A 200 25.63 -2.63 8.46
C LYS A 200 25.69 -1.21 7.91
N GLU A 201 25.18 -0.99 6.72
CA GLU A 201 25.12 0.36 6.13
C GLU A 201 24.14 1.24 6.91
N ILE A 202 22.99 0.69 7.33
CA ILE A 202 22.01 1.39 8.17
C ILE A 202 22.61 1.70 9.55
N GLU A 203 23.27 0.75 10.19
CA GLU A 203 23.98 0.95 11.47
C GLU A 203 25.01 2.08 11.37
N ALA A 204 25.78 2.12 10.27
CA ALA A 204 26.77 3.17 10.04
C ALA A 204 26.18 4.58 9.90
N MET A 205 24.89 4.70 9.55
CA MET A 205 24.16 5.98 9.52
C MET A 205 23.80 6.47 10.93
N ASN A 206 23.94 5.62 11.97
CA ASN A 206 23.63 5.88 13.36
C ASN A 206 22.23 6.49 13.54
N PRO A 207 21.16 5.76 13.14
CA PRO A 207 19.78 6.23 13.25
C PRO A 207 19.26 6.15 14.69
N ASP A 208 18.33 7.06 15.04
CA ASP A 208 17.55 7.00 16.26
C ASP A 208 16.33 6.06 16.11
N GLY A 209 15.92 5.78 14.87
CA GLY A 209 14.82 4.87 14.54
C GLY A 209 14.89 4.34 13.11
N ILE A 210 14.35 3.14 12.90
CA ILE A 210 14.28 2.48 11.60
C ILE A 210 12.81 2.32 11.23
N PHE A 211 12.46 2.75 10.02
CA PHE A 211 11.10 2.64 9.49
C PHE A 211 11.07 1.68 8.29
N LEU A 212 10.16 0.69 8.33
CA LEU A 212 9.91 -0.24 7.24
C LEU A 212 8.60 0.15 6.54
N SER A 213 8.69 0.55 5.29
CA SER A 213 7.55 1.12 4.58
C SER A 213 6.53 0.09 4.13
N ASN A 214 5.36 0.59 3.70
CA ASN A 214 4.42 -0.12 2.86
C ASN A 214 5.04 -0.45 1.49
N GLY A 215 4.37 -1.28 0.71
CA GLY A 215 4.79 -1.64 -0.64
C GLY A 215 3.95 -2.75 -1.25
N PRO A 216 4.16 -3.04 -2.56
CA PRO A 216 3.41 -4.03 -3.31
C PRO A 216 3.98 -5.45 -3.17
N GLY A 217 3.15 -6.44 -3.53
CA GLY A 217 3.56 -7.81 -3.79
C GLY A 217 3.46 -8.75 -2.60
N ASP A 218 4.09 -9.90 -2.75
CA ASP A 218 4.14 -10.97 -1.77
C ASP A 218 5.39 -10.79 -0.87
N PRO A 219 5.24 -10.63 0.44
CA PRO A 219 6.38 -10.44 1.34
C PRO A 219 7.30 -11.66 1.40
N THR A 220 6.80 -12.87 1.14
CA THR A 220 7.56 -14.11 1.31
C THR A 220 8.72 -14.27 0.33
N ILE A 221 8.67 -13.57 -0.81
CA ILE A 221 9.74 -13.59 -1.81
C ILE A 221 10.89 -12.61 -1.52
N LEU A 222 10.70 -11.68 -0.57
CA LEU A 222 11.67 -10.65 -0.19
C LEU A 222 12.70 -11.20 0.82
N THR A 223 13.28 -12.35 0.51
CA THR A 223 14.14 -13.11 1.43
C THR A 223 15.38 -12.34 1.90
N GLU A 224 15.98 -11.51 1.04
CA GLU A 224 17.11 -10.66 1.40
C GLU A 224 16.69 -9.58 2.41
N SER A 225 15.58 -8.88 2.15
CA SER A 225 15.05 -7.87 3.07
C SER A 225 14.66 -8.48 4.43
N ILE A 226 14.06 -9.67 4.45
CA ILE A 226 13.74 -10.38 5.70
C ILE A 226 15.01 -10.67 6.50
N GLN A 227 16.08 -11.13 5.83
CA GLN A 227 17.36 -11.42 6.48
C GLN A 227 18.00 -10.14 7.03
N GLU A 228 18.02 -9.04 6.27
CA GLU A 228 18.56 -7.77 6.75
C GLU A 228 17.77 -7.21 7.94
N VAL A 229 16.43 -7.34 7.94
CA VAL A 229 15.59 -6.96 9.09
C VAL A 229 15.90 -7.82 10.31
N LYS A 230 16.18 -9.13 10.17
CA LYS A 230 16.66 -9.97 11.28
C LYS A 230 17.98 -9.44 11.87
N GLU A 231 18.91 -8.98 11.04
CA GLU A 231 20.16 -8.38 11.51
C GLU A 231 19.92 -7.03 12.21
N LEU A 232 19.04 -6.18 11.66
CA LEU A 232 18.66 -4.90 12.28
C LEU A 232 18.02 -5.08 13.67
N MET A 233 17.23 -6.13 13.87
CA MET A 233 16.62 -6.46 15.17
C MET A 233 17.64 -6.81 16.27
N LYS A 234 18.89 -7.03 15.94
CA LYS A 234 19.97 -7.25 16.90
C LYS A 234 20.56 -5.93 17.45
N LEU A 235 20.27 -4.80 16.79
CA LEU A 235 20.87 -3.51 17.12
C LEU A 235 20.15 -2.75 18.23
N ASP A 236 18.97 -3.22 18.68
CA ASP A 236 18.10 -2.59 19.70
C ASP A 236 17.68 -1.13 19.36
N ILE A 237 17.71 -0.75 18.08
CA ILE A 237 17.23 0.54 17.58
C ILE A 237 15.71 0.48 17.41
N PRO A 238 14.93 1.47 17.87
CA PRO A 238 13.48 1.53 17.67
C PRO A 238 13.08 1.25 16.23
N MET A 239 12.07 0.37 16.03
CA MET A 239 11.64 -0.06 14.70
C MET A 239 10.13 -0.01 14.56
N PHE A 240 9.66 0.61 13.47
CA PHE A 240 8.24 0.68 13.12
C PHE A 240 8.01 0.20 11.70
N GLY A 241 7.07 -0.73 11.50
CA GLY A 241 6.70 -1.27 10.19
C GLY A 241 5.23 -1.06 9.86
N ILE A 242 4.94 -0.63 8.62
CA ILE A 242 3.58 -0.43 8.11
C ILE A 242 3.33 -1.36 6.91
N CYS A 243 2.19 -2.05 6.91
CA CYS A 243 1.68 -2.89 5.82
C CYS A 243 2.72 -3.93 5.38
N LEU A 244 3.39 -3.78 4.23
CA LEU A 244 4.47 -4.69 3.83
C LEU A 244 5.61 -4.72 4.86
N GLY A 245 5.96 -3.59 5.47
CA GLY A 245 6.94 -3.51 6.55
C GLY A 245 6.53 -4.32 7.79
N HIS A 246 5.23 -4.34 8.14
CA HIS A 246 4.70 -5.21 9.17
C HIS A 246 4.87 -6.68 8.82
N GLN A 247 4.58 -7.07 7.58
CA GLN A 247 4.71 -8.44 7.12
C GLN A 247 6.17 -8.90 7.09
N ILE A 248 7.10 -8.06 6.62
CA ILE A 248 8.54 -8.35 6.63
C ILE A 248 9.06 -8.51 8.08
N MET A 249 8.65 -7.61 9.00
CA MET A 249 9.00 -7.76 10.42
C MET A 249 8.45 -9.06 10.99
N SER A 250 7.23 -9.44 10.64
CA SER A 250 6.61 -10.69 11.09
C SER A 250 7.36 -11.92 10.59
N LEU A 251 7.75 -11.93 9.30
CA LEU A 251 8.62 -12.98 8.74
C LEU A 251 10.00 -13.00 9.38
N ALA A 252 10.54 -11.83 9.77
CA ALA A 252 11.82 -11.76 10.50
C ALA A 252 11.71 -12.33 11.93
N TYR A 253 10.52 -12.39 12.51
CA TYR A 253 10.20 -13.13 13.74
C TYR A 253 9.87 -14.61 13.50
N ASP A 254 10.02 -15.12 12.28
CA ASP A 254 9.66 -16.47 11.85
C ASP A 254 8.16 -16.78 11.99
N LEU A 255 7.30 -15.76 11.86
CA LEU A 255 5.86 -15.93 11.78
C LEU A 255 5.44 -16.28 10.35
N GLU A 256 4.33 -16.97 10.20
CA GLU A 256 3.75 -17.32 8.90
C GLU A 256 2.89 -16.18 8.35
N ILE A 257 2.92 -16.02 7.03
CA ILE A 257 2.09 -15.09 6.28
C ILE A 257 1.19 -15.89 5.35
N GLU A 258 -0.10 -15.55 5.35
CA GLU A 258 -1.12 -16.20 4.52
C GLU A 258 -1.67 -15.22 3.48
N LYS A 259 -1.92 -15.73 2.27
CA LYS A 259 -2.64 -14.97 1.24
C LYS A 259 -4.14 -15.01 1.53
N MET A 260 -4.74 -13.84 1.65
CA MET A 260 -6.18 -13.69 1.84
C MET A 260 -6.93 -13.93 0.52
N PRO A 261 -8.18 -14.43 0.54
CA PRO A 261 -8.95 -14.67 -0.69
C PRO A 261 -9.14 -13.42 -1.56
N PHE A 262 -9.40 -12.24 -0.96
CA PHE A 262 -9.61 -10.98 -1.66
C PHE A 262 -8.99 -9.76 -0.96
N GLY A 263 -8.26 -9.97 0.14
CA GLY A 263 -7.57 -8.92 0.88
C GLY A 263 -8.49 -7.90 1.55
N HIS A 264 -7.86 -6.87 2.11
CA HIS A 264 -8.53 -5.70 2.65
C HIS A 264 -8.14 -4.47 1.86
N HIS A 265 -9.12 -3.83 1.18
CA HIS A 265 -8.89 -2.62 0.39
C HIS A 265 -10.03 -1.62 0.62
N GLY A 266 -9.74 -0.54 1.32
CA GLY A 266 -10.71 0.49 1.64
C GLY A 266 -10.29 1.38 2.81
N ALA A 267 -11.09 2.39 3.10
CA ALA A 267 -10.81 3.39 4.14
C ALA A 267 -11.85 3.37 5.29
N ASN A 268 -12.50 2.22 5.50
CA ASN A 268 -13.61 2.06 6.46
C ASN A 268 -13.51 0.77 7.27
N HIS A 269 -12.30 0.24 7.47
CA HIS A 269 -12.08 -1.01 8.18
C HIS A 269 -11.88 -0.75 9.69
N PRO A 270 -12.74 -1.31 10.56
CA PRO A 270 -12.61 -1.15 12.00
C PRO A 270 -11.50 -2.07 12.54
N VAL A 271 -10.58 -1.49 13.28
CA VAL A 271 -9.46 -2.18 13.94
C VAL A 271 -9.51 -1.90 15.43
N HIS A 272 -9.46 -2.96 16.22
CA HIS A 272 -9.46 -2.92 17.67
C HIS A 272 -8.05 -2.85 18.22
N ASP A 273 -7.70 -1.78 18.91
CA ASP A 273 -6.53 -1.67 19.78
C ASP A 273 -6.84 -2.43 21.09
N ILE A 274 -6.19 -3.57 21.24
CA ILE A 274 -6.46 -4.50 22.38
C ILE A 274 -6.02 -3.89 23.71
N GLU A 275 -4.90 -3.14 23.71
CA GLU A 275 -4.31 -2.60 24.93
C GLU A 275 -5.15 -1.46 25.50
N ASN A 276 -5.59 -0.55 24.64
CA ASN A 276 -6.38 0.61 25.04
C ASN A 276 -7.88 0.36 24.99
N ASN A 277 -8.32 -0.77 24.45
CA ASN A 277 -9.72 -1.12 24.22
C ASN A 277 -10.48 -0.05 23.43
N ILE A 278 -9.86 0.43 22.33
CA ILE A 278 -10.40 1.46 21.44
C ILE A 278 -10.52 0.87 20.03
N VAL A 279 -11.54 1.30 19.29
CA VAL A 279 -11.71 0.95 17.88
C VAL A 279 -11.38 2.15 17.02
N PHE A 280 -10.48 1.95 16.06
CA PHE A 280 -10.15 2.91 15.02
C PHE A 280 -10.76 2.49 13.69
N ILE A 281 -11.23 3.44 12.89
CA ILE A 281 -11.54 3.21 11.49
C ILE A 281 -10.28 3.49 10.68
N THR A 282 -9.85 2.50 9.91
CA THR A 282 -8.53 2.52 9.26
C THR A 282 -8.62 2.38 7.74
N SER A 283 -7.56 2.81 7.08
CA SER A 283 -7.30 2.53 5.67
C SER A 283 -6.52 1.23 5.53
N GLN A 284 -6.89 0.40 4.56
CA GLN A 284 -6.33 -0.92 4.31
C GLN A 284 -6.01 -1.08 2.83
N ASN A 285 -4.86 -1.69 2.54
CA ASN A 285 -4.48 -2.08 1.17
C ASN A 285 -3.50 -3.25 1.23
N HIS A 286 -3.99 -4.47 1.47
CA HIS A 286 -3.13 -5.66 1.51
C HIS A 286 -3.90 -6.93 1.12
N ASN A 287 -3.19 -7.88 0.50
CA ASN A 287 -3.67 -9.21 0.14
C ASN A 287 -3.10 -10.32 1.02
N PHE A 288 -2.21 -9.99 1.92
CA PHE A 288 -1.56 -10.93 2.83
C PHE A 288 -1.77 -10.48 4.27
N ALA A 289 -1.85 -11.44 5.17
CA ALA A 289 -1.97 -11.20 6.60
C ALA A 289 -1.06 -12.15 7.38
N VAL A 290 -0.67 -11.74 8.58
CA VAL A 290 0.02 -12.62 9.52
C VAL A 290 -0.96 -13.69 9.99
N ALA A 291 -0.55 -14.95 9.92
CA ALA A 291 -1.29 -16.07 10.52
C ALA A 291 -1.40 -15.89 12.04
N GLU A 292 -2.21 -16.74 12.70
CA GLU A 292 -2.36 -16.67 14.16
C GLU A 292 -1.01 -16.76 14.87
N LEU A 293 -0.84 -15.90 15.86
CA LEU A 293 0.34 -15.91 16.71
C LEU A 293 0.17 -17.00 17.77
N GLU A 294 1.00 -18.03 17.70
CA GLU A 294 1.10 -18.99 18.81
C GLU A 294 1.60 -18.30 20.09
N ASP A 295 1.38 -18.92 21.25
CA ASP A 295 1.83 -18.40 22.53
C ASP A 295 3.36 -18.16 22.53
N ARG A 296 3.73 -16.88 22.50
CA ARG A 296 5.11 -16.41 22.54
C ARG A 296 5.28 -15.40 23.67
N GLU A 297 6.39 -15.51 24.40
CA GLU A 297 6.70 -14.57 25.50
C GLU A 297 7.23 -13.23 24.98
N ASP A 298 7.88 -13.24 23.81
CA ASP A 298 8.56 -12.07 23.22
C ASP A 298 7.65 -11.18 22.37
N LEU A 299 6.51 -11.69 21.88
CA LEU A 299 5.59 -10.97 21.01
C LEU A 299 4.17 -10.91 21.56
N LYS A 300 3.44 -9.85 21.23
CA LYS A 300 2.02 -9.69 21.52
C LYS A 300 1.28 -9.12 20.33
N VAL A 301 0.09 -9.66 20.07
CA VAL A 301 -0.88 -9.03 19.17
C VAL A 301 -1.36 -7.74 19.82
N SER A 302 -1.19 -6.62 19.14
CA SER A 302 -1.60 -5.31 19.62
C SER A 302 -2.95 -4.86 19.05
N HIS A 303 -3.26 -5.28 17.82
CA HIS A 303 -4.46 -4.87 17.09
C HIS A 303 -5.08 -6.03 16.32
N ARG A 304 -6.41 -6.05 16.20
CA ARG A 304 -7.17 -7.02 15.39
C ARG A 304 -8.24 -6.34 14.56
N SER A 305 -8.50 -6.89 13.38
CA SER A 305 -9.63 -6.53 12.52
C SER A 305 -10.94 -6.97 13.19
N LEU A 306 -11.96 -6.09 13.15
CA LEU A 306 -13.31 -6.47 13.59
C LEU A 306 -14.15 -7.11 12.48
N PHE A 307 -13.61 -7.21 11.24
CA PHE A 307 -14.31 -7.88 10.15
C PHE A 307 -14.08 -9.41 10.16
N ASP A 308 -12.86 -9.84 10.46
CA ASP A 308 -12.45 -11.24 10.29
C ASP A 308 -11.45 -11.71 11.37
N ASP A 309 -11.23 -10.92 12.41
CA ASP A 309 -10.31 -11.16 13.51
C ASP A 309 -8.83 -11.31 13.11
N SER A 310 -8.47 -11.01 11.87
CA SER A 310 -7.08 -11.06 11.42
C SER A 310 -6.17 -10.13 12.23
N ILE A 311 -4.91 -10.55 12.41
CA ILE A 311 -3.89 -9.76 13.12
C ILE A 311 -3.61 -8.48 12.32
N GLN A 312 -3.79 -7.34 13.00
CA GLN A 312 -3.57 -6.02 12.43
C GLN A 312 -2.38 -5.29 13.04
N GLY A 313 -1.76 -5.85 14.07
CA GLY A 313 -0.57 -5.27 14.66
C GLY A 313 0.11 -6.21 15.66
N ILE A 314 1.44 -6.11 15.69
CA ILE A 314 2.31 -6.88 16.58
C ILE A 314 3.29 -5.92 17.26
N LYS A 315 3.57 -6.17 18.53
CA LYS A 315 4.62 -5.48 19.28
C LYS A 315 5.51 -6.48 20.03
N HIS A 316 6.78 -6.13 20.14
CA HIS A 316 7.71 -6.86 21.02
C HIS A 316 7.47 -6.47 22.48
N THR A 317 7.59 -7.42 23.40
CA THR A 317 7.26 -7.22 24.82
C THR A 317 8.28 -6.39 25.59
N SER A 318 9.56 -6.39 25.17
CA SER A 318 10.68 -5.75 25.87
C SER A 318 11.52 -4.82 25.00
N LYS A 319 11.41 -4.92 23.64
CA LYS A 319 12.14 -4.05 22.73
C LYS A 319 11.21 -3.02 22.09
N PRO A 320 11.72 -1.87 21.62
CA PRO A 320 10.90 -0.82 21.02
C PRO A 320 10.55 -1.13 19.56
N TYR A 321 10.00 -2.34 19.30
CA TYR A 321 9.62 -2.81 17.99
C TYR A 321 8.11 -3.02 17.94
N TYR A 322 7.47 -2.39 16.97
CA TYR A 322 6.06 -2.60 16.70
C TYR A 322 5.74 -2.40 15.22
N SER A 323 4.66 -2.97 14.79
CA SER A 323 4.22 -2.90 13.40
C SER A 323 2.72 -2.98 13.30
N ILE A 324 2.17 -2.43 12.21
CA ILE A 324 0.74 -2.36 11.94
C ILE A 324 0.45 -2.72 10.48
N GLN A 325 -0.60 -3.53 10.26
CA GLN A 325 -0.99 -3.96 8.92
C GLN A 325 -1.73 -2.87 8.14
N CYS A 326 -2.57 -2.10 8.82
CA CYS A 326 -3.30 -0.98 8.21
C CYS A 326 -2.39 0.23 7.98
N HIS A 327 -2.94 1.25 7.31
CA HIS A 327 -2.28 2.49 6.97
C HIS A 327 -2.65 3.63 7.94
N PRO A 328 -1.87 3.88 9.01
CA PRO A 328 -2.18 4.93 9.98
C PRO A 328 -2.03 6.34 9.39
N GLU A 329 -1.28 6.48 8.30
CA GLU A 329 -1.12 7.74 7.54
C GLU A 329 -2.38 8.10 6.74
N ALA A 330 -3.37 7.20 6.65
CA ALA A 330 -4.53 7.36 5.78
C ALA A 330 -4.14 7.61 4.30
N SER A 331 -4.62 8.68 3.69
CA SER A 331 -4.37 9.04 2.28
C SER A 331 -4.67 7.91 1.29
N PRO A 332 -6.00 7.58 1.14
CA PRO A 332 -7.15 8.23 1.78
C PRO A 332 -7.52 7.62 3.14
N GLY A 333 -8.39 8.28 3.85
CA GLY A 333 -9.06 7.72 5.04
C GLY A 333 -9.05 8.61 6.26
N PRO A 334 -9.59 8.10 7.38
CA PRO A 334 -9.57 8.79 8.67
C PRO A 334 -8.16 8.91 9.23
N LYS A 335 -7.89 10.03 9.91
CA LYS A 335 -6.56 10.40 10.44
C LYS A 335 -6.36 10.10 11.92
N GLU A 336 -7.39 9.59 12.59
CA GLU A 336 -7.35 9.34 14.04
C GLU A 336 -6.24 8.37 14.45
N PHE A 337 -5.82 7.52 13.51
CA PHE A 337 -4.80 6.52 13.75
C PHE A 337 -3.36 7.04 13.53
N GLU A 338 -3.18 8.27 13.03
CA GLU A 338 -1.87 8.94 12.91
C GLU A 338 -1.12 9.02 14.26
N VAL A 339 -1.84 8.90 15.40
CA VAL A 339 -1.26 8.86 16.74
C VAL A 339 -0.17 7.80 16.92
N LEU A 340 -0.17 6.72 16.13
CA LEU A 340 0.88 5.70 16.18
C LEU A 340 2.27 6.24 15.78
N PHE A 341 2.32 7.24 14.92
CA PHE A 341 3.60 7.87 14.58
C PHE A 341 4.22 8.59 15.76
N ASN A 342 3.42 9.20 16.66
CA ASN A 342 3.93 9.87 17.86
C ASN A 342 4.71 8.88 18.73
N LYS A 343 4.20 7.64 18.88
CA LYS A 343 4.87 6.58 19.64
C LYS A 343 6.25 6.22 19.08
N PHE A 344 6.46 6.39 17.78
CA PHE A 344 7.75 6.13 17.13
C PHE A 344 8.78 7.26 17.42
N PHE A 345 8.30 8.45 17.76
CA PHE A 345 9.12 9.64 18.02
C PHE A 345 9.32 9.93 19.53
N GLU A 346 8.65 9.21 20.42
CA GLU A 346 8.85 9.27 21.88
C GLU A 346 10.12 8.55 22.34
#